data_826a181fe413b4e2deb5580ccca09c7c
#
_entry.id   826a181fe413b4e2deb5580ccca09c7c
#
_cell.length_a   1.000
_cell.length_b   1.000
_cell.length_c   1.000
_cell.angle_alpha   90.00
_cell.angle_beta   90.00
_cell.angle_gamma   90.00
#
_symmetry.space_group_name_H-M   'P 1'
#
loop_
_entity.id
_entity.type
_entity.pdbx_description
1 polymer ?
#
loop_
_entity_poly.entity_id
_entity_poly.type
_entity_poly.pdbx_seq_one_letter_code
_entity_poly.pdbx_strand_id
1 'polypeptide(L)'
;MFGEILLAQAKQFLEDARAQGLRVVTAESCTGGLIAGLLTEIPGSSDVMERGFVTYSNEAKEDLLGVPGDLIAQYGAVSEPVAHAMAQGALQHLSLIHI
;
A
#
# COMPACT_ATOMS: atom_id res chain seq x y z
N MET A 1 12.95 -0.95 15.42
CA MET A 1 13.05 -0.18 14.16
C MET A 1 12.11 1.02 14.15
N PHE A 2 10.83 0.82 14.45
CA PHE A 2 9.86 1.94 14.44
C PHE A 2 9.74 2.55 15.83
N GLY A 3 9.65 3.90 15.88
CA GLY A 3 9.49 4.62 17.14
C GLY A 3 8.09 4.46 17.74
N GLU A 4 7.96 4.78 19.01
CA GLU A 4 6.71 4.59 19.76
C GLU A 4 5.53 5.38 19.18
N ILE A 5 5.78 6.61 18.72
CA ILE A 5 4.73 7.45 18.14
C ILE A 5 4.18 6.81 16.87
N LEU A 6 5.06 6.32 16.01
CA LEU A 6 4.67 5.70 14.75
C LEU A 6 3.94 4.38 14.99
N LEU A 7 4.39 3.58 15.94
CA LEU A 7 3.71 2.35 16.33
C LEU A 7 2.31 2.62 16.87
N ALA A 8 2.16 3.67 17.68
CA ALA A 8 0.86 4.07 18.21
C ALA A 8 -0.10 4.53 17.09
N GLN A 9 0.40 5.27 16.11
CA GLN A 9 -0.38 5.69 14.95
C GLN A 9 -0.81 4.49 14.11
N ALA A 10 0.09 3.54 13.89
CA ALA A 10 -0.22 2.31 13.15
C ALA A 10 -1.31 1.50 13.85
N LYS A 11 -1.20 1.37 15.17
CA LYS A 11 -2.19 0.67 15.98
C LYS A 11 -3.56 1.32 15.86
N GLN A 12 -3.63 2.64 15.97
CA GLN A 12 -4.88 3.38 15.85
C GLN A 12 -5.48 3.23 14.46
N PHE A 13 -4.66 3.29 13.42
CA PHE A 13 -5.11 3.08 12.04
C PHE A 13 -5.76 1.71 11.86
N LEU A 14 -5.13 0.66 12.38
CA LEU A 14 -5.66 -0.70 12.27
C LEU A 14 -6.95 -0.87 13.07
N GLU A 15 -7.04 -0.26 14.25
CA GLU A 15 -8.26 -0.28 15.05
C GLU A 15 -9.42 0.40 14.34
N ASP A 16 -9.16 1.55 13.72
CA ASP A 16 -10.17 2.28 12.95
C ASP A 16 -10.65 1.47 11.73
N ALA A 17 -9.74 0.85 11.01
CA ALA A 17 -10.07 0.00 9.88
C ALA A 17 -10.91 -1.20 10.33
N ARG A 18 -10.51 -1.85 11.42
CA ARG A 18 -11.23 -3.00 11.97
C ARG A 18 -12.64 -2.62 12.40
N ALA A 19 -12.80 -1.47 13.05
CA ALA A 19 -14.11 -0.97 13.48
C ALA A 19 -15.06 -0.73 12.31
N GLN A 20 -14.52 -0.41 11.14
CA GLN A 20 -15.31 -0.18 9.92
C GLN A 20 -15.44 -1.43 9.05
N GLY A 21 -14.87 -2.55 9.48
CA GLY A 21 -14.90 -3.79 8.71
C GLY A 21 -14.06 -3.75 7.44
N LEU A 22 -13.04 -2.90 7.41
CA LEU A 22 -12.19 -2.71 6.24
C LEU A 22 -10.92 -3.57 6.33
N ARG A 23 -10.46 -4.02 5.19
CA ARG A 23 -9.13 -4.61 5.02
C ARG A 23 -8.24 -3.63 4.30
N VAL A 24 -6.94 -3.74 4.56
CA VAL A 24 -5.95 -2.78 4.08
C VAL A 24 -4.98 -3.48 3.14
N VAL A 25 -4.67 -2.83 2.04
CA VAL A 25 -3.59 -3.20 1.14
C VAL A 25 -2.66 -2.00 0.99
N THR A 26 -1.37 -2.27 0.92
CA THR A 26 -0.37 -1.22 0.69
C THR A 26 0.22 -1.33 -0.71
N ALA A 27 0.59 -0.18 -1.27
CA ALA A 27 1.32 -0.10 -2.52
C ALA A 27 2.48 0.87 -2.30
N GLU A 28 3.69 0.35 -2.32
CA GLU A 28 4.89 1.10 -1.93
C GLU A 28 5.92 1.11 -3.05
N SER A 29 6.70 2.17 -3.11
CA SER A 29 7.86 2.29 -3.99
C SER A 29 9.09 2.65 -3.15
N CYS A 30 9.36 3.94 -2.93
CA CYS A 30 10.57 4.39 -2.23
C CYS A 30 10.65 3.93 -0.76
N THR A 31 9.54 3.63 -0.12
CA THR A 31 9.54 3.08 1.24
C THR A 31 9.93 1.59 1.30
N GLY A 32 9.96 0.91 0.17
CA GLY A 32 10.53 -0.43 0.06
C GLY A 32 9.89 -1.53 0.90
N GLY A 33 8.65 -1.34 1.33
CA GLY A 33 7.93 -2.30 2.17
C GLY A 33 7.86 -1.89 3.64
N LEU A 34 8.41 -0.75 4.02
CA LEU A 34 8.41 -0.30 5.41
C LEU A 34 7.00 0.00 5.94
N ILE A 35 6.08 0.45 5.09
CA ILE A 35 4.70 0.71 5.52
C ILE A 35 4.02 -0.61 5.90
N ALA A 36 4.09 -1.61 5.03
CA ALA A 36 3.57 -2.93 5.34
C ALA A 36 4.25 -3.53 6.57
N GLY A 37 5.57 -3.37 6.69
CA GLY A 37 6.33 -3.82 7.85
C GLY A 37 5.87 -3.15 9.14
N LEU A 38 5.59 -1.86 9.10
CA LEU A 38 5.05 -1.12 10.24
C LEU A 38 3.70 -1.67 10.68
N LEU A 39 2.78 -1.87 9.74
CA LEU A 39 1.43 -2.36 10.06
C LEU A 39 1.47 -3.78 10.60
N THR A 40 2.31 -4.64 10.02
CA THR A 40 2.42 -6.04 10.46
C THR A 40 3.17 -6.20 11.78
N GLU A 41 3.89 -5.17 12.24
CA GLU A 41 4.52 -5.16 13.55
C GLU A 41 3.48 -5.14 14.69
N ILE A 42 2.30 -4.60 14.43
CA ILE A 42 1.25 -4.47 15.44
C ILE A 42 0.60 -5.83 15.70
N PRO A 43 0.55 -6.31 16.95
CA PRO A 43 -0.11 -7.57 17.27
C PRO A 43 -1.58 -7.56 16.84
N GLY A 44 -2.03 -8.65 16.21
CA GLY A 44 -3.40 -8.77 15.73
C GLY A 44 -3.68 -8.11 14.40
N SER A 45 -2.65 -7.65 13.68
CA SER A 45 -2.83 -6.96 12.39
C SER A 45 -3.35 -7.87 11.27
N SER A 46 -3.22 -9.18 11.41
CA SER A 46 -3.53 -10.13 10.33
C SER A 46 -5.00 -10.15 9.90
N ASP A 47 -5.92 -9.69 10.74
CA ASP A 47 -7.34 -9.60 10.40
C ASP A 47 -7.68 -8.34 9.59
N VAL A 48 -6.76 -7.39 9.51
CA VAL A 48 -6.95 -6.13 8.78
C VAL A 48 -6.00 -6.06 7.58
N MET A 49 -4.71 -6.34 7.78
CA MET A 49 -3.71 -6.27 6.72
C MET A 49 -3.88 -7.45 5.76
N GLU A 50 -4.27 -7.18 4.51
CA GLU A 50 -4.46 -8.21 3.49
C GLU A 50 -3.15 -8.56 2.80
N ARG A 51 -2.51 -7.57 2.18
CA ARG A 51 -1.24 -7.74 1.45
C ARG A 51 -0.60 -6.41 1.15
N GLY A 52 0.65 -6.45 0.71
CA GLY A 52 1.36 -5.27 0.27
C GLY A 52 2.06 -5.53 -1.06
N PHE A 53 2.09 -4.50 -1.90
CA PHE A 53 2.84 -4.50 -3.15
C PHE A 53 4.03 -3.57 -3.01
N VAL A 54 5.22 -4.06 -3.33
CA VAL A 54 6.43 -3.25 -3.39
C VAL A 54 6.84 -3.19 -4.86
N THR A 55 6.60 -2.05 -5.49
CA THR A 55 6.87 -1.85 -6.92
C THR A 55 7.87 -0.72 -7.08
N TYR A 56 9.13 -1.06 -6.83
CA TYR A 56 10.19 -0.06 -6.77
C TYR A 56 10.52 0.54 -8.14
N SER A 57 10.60 -0.29 -9.17
CA SER A 57 10.87 0.18 -10.53
C SER A 57 9.61 0.68 -11.22
N ASN A 58 9.79 1.50 -12.27
CA ASN A 58 8.65 1.93 -13.09
C ASN A 58 8.00 0.75 -13.79
N GLU A 59 8.78 -0.21 -14.25
CA GLU A 59 8.27 -1.43 -14.88
C GLU A 59 7.39 -2.22 -13.94
N ALA A 60 7.79 -2.36 -12.67
CA ALA A 60 7.00 -3.06 -11.67
C ALA A 60 5.67 -2.35 -11.41
N LYS A 61 5.66 -1.00 -11.41
CA LYS A 61 4.43 -0.23 -11.25
C LYS A 61 3.45 -0.50 -12.39
N GLU A 62 3.95 -0.59 -13.62
CA GLU A 62 3.12 -0.90 -14.78
C GLU A 62 2.64 -2.36 -14.74
N ASP A 63 3.53 -3.30 -14.48
CA ASP A 63 3.24 -4.73 -14.56
C ASP A 63 2.29 -5.21 -13.44
N LEU A 64 2.56 -4.81 -12.21
CA LEU A 64 1.81 -5.31 -11.05
C LEU A 64 0.60 -4.45 -10.71
N LEU A 65 0.69 -3.15 -10.89
CA LEU A 65 -0.36 -2.23 -10.47
C LEU A 65 -1.07 -1.55 -11.63
N GLY A 66 -0.65 -1.81 -12.86
CA GLY A 66 -1.29 -1.25 -14.04
C GLY A 66 -1.18 0.26 -14.15
N VAL A 67 -0.14 0.86 -13.54
CA VAL A 67 0.08 2.31 -13.64
C VAL A 67 0.44 2.65 -15.08
N PRO A 68 -0.28 3.60 -15.74
CA PRO A 68 0.04 3.97 -17.10
C PRO A 68 1.45 4.56 -17.22
N GLY A 69 2.24 4.06 -18.18
CA GLY A 69 3.62 4.53 -18.39
C GLY A 69 3.69 6.01 -18.76
N ASP A 70 2.70 6.52 -19.50
CA ASP A 70 2.63 7.95 -19.85
C ASP A 70 2.36 8.82 -18.63
N LEU A 71 1.64 8.32 -17.63
CA LEU A 71 1.43 9.04 -16.38
C LEU A 71 2.76 9.21 -15.62
N ILE A 72 3.56 8.14 -15.57
CA ILE A 72 4.89 8.18 -14.94
C ILE A 72 5.79 9.16 -15.72
N ALA A 73 5.76 9.13 -17.03
CA ALA A 73 6.56 10.03 -17.87
C ALA A 73 6.16 11.48 -17.67
N GLN A 74 4.87 11.77 -17.51
CA GLN A 74 4.37 13.13 -17.37
C GLN A 74 4.65 13.74 -15.99
N TYR A 75 4.42 12.99 -14.92
CA TYR A 75 4.47 13.51 -13.56
C TYR A 75 5.67 13.04 -12.75
N GLY A 76 6.40 12.03 -13.25
CA GLY A 76 7.48 11.40 -12.50
C GLY A 76 6.98 10.31 -11.55
N ALA A 77 7.86 9.37 -11.25
CA ALA A 77 7.53 8.21 -10.41
C ALA A 77 7.16 8.62 -8.98
N VAL A 78 7.75 9.69 -8.46
CA VAL A 78 7.48 10.20 -7.12
C VAL A 78 6.56 11.42 -7.25
N SER A 79 5.28 11.15 -7.33
CA SER A 79 4.27 12.18 -7.53
C SER A 79 2.93 11.71 -6.99
N GLU A 80 2.06 12.66 -6.68
CA GLU A 80 0.71 12.35 -6.19
C GLU A 80 -0.13 11.59 -7.22
N PRO A 81 -0.16 11.98 -8.52
CA PRO A 81 -0.92 11.20 -9.50
C PRO A 81 -0.47 9.76 -9.62
N VAL A 82 0.83 9.48 -9.56
CA VAL A 82 1.36 8.11 -9.64
C VAL A 82 1.05 7.34 -8.36
N ALA A 83 1.18 7.97 -7.19
CA ALA A 83 0.82 7.33 -5.92
C ALA A 83 -0.67 6.94 -5.90
N HIS A 84 -1.54 7.81 -6.39
CA HIS A 84 -2.97 7.52 -6.48
C HIS A 84 -3.25 6.35 -7.42
N ALA A 85 -2.58 6.34 -8.59
CA ALA A 85 -2.73 5.24 -9.55
C ALA A 85 -2.24 3.91 -8.98
N MET A 86 -1.17 3.93 -8.18
CA MET A 86 -0.66 2.74 -7.50
C MET A 86 -1.70 2.18 -6.52
N ALA A 87 -2.30 3.04 -5.71
CA ALA A 87 -3.32 2.61 -4.75
C ALA A 87 -4.54 2.03 -5.45
N GLN A 88 -5.01 2.67 -6.52
CA GLN A 88 -6.12 2.15 -7.31
C GLN A 88 -5.78 0.81 -7.97
N GLY A 89 -4.57 0.67 -8.50
CA GLY A 89 -4.11 -0.57 -9.10
C GLY A 89 -4.08 -1.72 -8.09
N ALA A 90 -3.67 -1.45 -6.87
CA ALA A 90 -3.67 -2.44 -5.79
C ALA A 90 -5.09 -2.93 -5.50
N LEU A 91 -6.07 -2.04 -5.43
CA LEU A 91 -7.46 -2.39 -5.20
C LEU A 91 -8.05 -3.20 -6.37
N GLN A 92 -7.74 -2.82 -7.60
CA GLN A 92 -8.20 -3.55 -8.78
C GLN A 92 -7.61 -4.95 -8.83
N HIS A 93 -6.34 -5.10 -8.46
CA HIS A 93 -5.70 -6.42 -8.41
C HIS A 93 -6.40 -7.34 -7.41
N LEU A 94 -6.78 -6.81 -6.24
CA LEU A 94 -7.52 -7.58 -5.25
C LEU A 94 -8.89 -8.01 -5.77
N SER A 95 -9.60 -7.14 -6.49
CA SER A 95 -10.89 -7.47 -7.08
C SER A 95 -10.77 -8.63 -8.06
N LEU A 96 -9.71 -8.67 -8.85
CA LEU A 96 -9.47 -9.76 -9.78
C LEU A 96 -9.18 -11.08 -9.07
N ILE A 97 -8.53 -11.04 -7.93
CA ILE A 97 -8.21 -12.25 -7.15
C ILE A 97 -9.44 -12.79 -6.43
N HIS A 98 -10.32 -11.93 -5.97
CA HIS A 98 -11.47 -12.31 -5.15
C HIS A 98 -12.77 -12.52 -5.93
N ILE A 99 -12.70 -12.46 -7.23
CA ILE A 99 -13.81 -12.86 -8.07
C ILE A 99 -13.94 -14.38 -8.07
#